data_55dfaacc66fe21cfa0eb781583afdd60
#
_entry.id   55dfaacc66fe21cfa0eb781583afdd60
#
_cell.length_a   1.000
_cell.length_b   1.000
_cell.length_c   1.000
_cell.angle_alpha   90.00
_cell.angle_beta   90.00
_cell.angle_gamma   90.00
#
_symmetry.space_group_name_H-M   'P 1'
#
loop_
_entity.id
_entity.type
_entity.pdbx_description
1 polymer ?
#
loop_
_entity_poly.entity_id
_entity_poly.type
_entity_poly.pdbx_seq_one_letter_code
_entity_poly.pdbx_strand_id
1 'polypeptide(L)' 'MSKTQTYILETKTTQSGIRGERVNKVVAGSLSEAIHMFATIKQLRPDQLVELFSVYEQPTDGK' A
#
# COMPACT_ATOMS: atom_id res chain seq x y z
N MET A 1 -15.19 -7.55 -17.33
CA MET A 1 -14.11 -6.66 -17.36
C MET A 1 -13.53 -6.46 -16.01
N SER A 2 -12.31 -6.72 -15.82
CA SER A 2 -11.75 -6.52 -14.51
C SER A 2 -11.22 -5.11 -14.43
N LYS A 3 -11.42 -4.50 -13.30
CA LYS A 3 -10.91 -3.18 -13.03
C LYS A 3 -9.76 -3.28 -12.08
N THR A 4 -8.67 -2.68 -12.43
CA THR A 4 -7.55 -2.60 -11.53
C THR A 4 -7.45 -1.18 -11.00
N GLN A 5 -6.80 -1.06 -9.86
CA GLN A 5 -6.61 0.23 -9.24
C GLN A 5 -5.19 0.32 -8.74
N THR A 6 -4.74 1.53 -8.54
CA THR A 6 -3.41 1.76 -8.02
C THR A 6 -3.48 1.80 -6.51
N TYR A 7 -2.60 1.03 -5.86
CA TYR A 7 -2.52 1.01 -4.41
C TYR A 7 -1.16 1.52 -3.99
N ILE A 8 -1.13 2.19 -2.86
CA ILE A 8 0.07 2.87 -2.39
C ILE A 8 0.53 2.25 -1.09
N LEU A 9 1.82 2.03 -0.98
CA LEU A 9 2.46 1.59 0.25
C LEU A 9 3.14 2.80 0.87
N GLU A 10 2.81 3.07 2.12
CA GLU A 10 3.30 4.26 2.80
C GLU A 10 3.77 3.88 4.19
N THR A 11 4.85 4.50 4.64
CA THR A 11 5.29 4.26 6.00
C THR A 11 4.31 4.90 6.96
N LYS A 12 4.21 4.33 8.16
CA LYS A 12 3.30 4.87 9.15
C LYS A 12 3.91 6.10 9.79
N THR A 13 3.04 6.96 10.30
CA THR A 13 3.48 8.15 11.00
C THR A 13 4.34 7.77 12.19
N THR A 14 5.48 8.41 12.35
CA THR A 14 6.37 8.11 13.44
C THR A 14 5.92 8.81 14.71
N GLN A 15 6.53 8.43 15.82
CA GLN A 15 6.18 9.03 17.09
C GLN A 15 6.58 10.49 17.17
N SER A 16 7.54 10.89 16.38
CA SER A 16 7.95 12.28 16.39
C SER A 16 7.01 13.16 15.58
N GLY A 17 5.95 12.59 15.06
CA GLY A 17 4.98 13.39 14.31
C GLY A 17 5.30 13.56 12.85
N ILE A 18 6.33 12.91 12.36
CA ILE A 18 6.65 13.00 10.95
C ILE A 18 5.68 12.14 10.18
N ARG A 19 5.08 12.70 9.15
CA ARG A 19 4.11 11.99 8.35
C ARG A 19 4.80 10.88 7.59
N GLY A 20 4.03 9.83 7.29
CA GLY A 20 4.55 8.75 6.50
C GLY A 20 4.87 9.17 5.09
N GLU A 21 5.74 8.41 4.46
CA GLU A 21 6.13 8.69 3.09
C GLU A 21 5.73 7.55 2.19
N ARG A 22 5.42 7.86 0.96
CA ARG A 22 5.12 6.84 -0.02
C ARG A 22 6.39 6.10 -0.37
N VAL A 23 6.31 4.78 -0.27
CA VAL A 23 7.47 3.94 -0.52
C VAL A 23 7.36 3.28 -1.88
N ASN A 24 6.14 2.85 -2.25
CA ASN A 24 5.98 2.09 -3.47
C ASN A 24 4.52 2.15 -3.89
N LYS A 25 4.22 1.70 -5.10
CA LYS A 25 2.85 1.60 -5.54
C LYS A 25 2.75 0.46 -6.54
N VAL A 26 1.57 -0.16 -6.60
CA VAL A 26 1.31 -1.25 -7.53
C VAL A 26 -0.09 -1.10 -8.07
N VAL A 27 -0.34 -1.77 -9.18
CA VAL A 27 -1.68 -1.86 -9.75
C VAL A 27 -2.18 -3.26 -9.48
N ALA A 28 -3.33 -3.35 -8.85
CA ALA A 28 -3.87 -4.64 -8.45
C ALA A 28 -5.39 -4.60 -8.56
N GLY A 29 -5.99 -5.78 -8.51
CA GLY A 29 -7.44 -5.88 -8.62
C GLY A 29 -8.16 -5.72 -7.31
N SER A 30 -7.45 -5.81 -6.19
CA SER A 30 -8.07 -5.67 -4.88
C SER A 30 -7.00 -5.28 -3.88
N LEU A 31 -7.45 -4.79 -2.74
CA LEU A 31 -6.53 -4.42 -1.68
C LEU A 31 -5.73 -5.62 -1.19
N SER A 32 -6.40 -6.76 -1.06
CA SER A 32 -5.73 -7.97 -0.62
C SER A 32 -4.61 -8.34 -1.58
N GLU A 33 -4.86 -8.24 -2.87
CA GLU A 33 -3.84 -8.55 -3.85
C GLU A 33 -2.69 -7.57 -3.75
N ALA A 34 -2.99 -6.29 -3.55
CA ALA A 34 -1.94 -5.29 -3.41
C ALA A 34 -1.07 -5.56 -2.20
N ILE A 35 -1.68 -5.96 -1.09
CA ILE A 35 -0.94 -6.27 0.11
C ILE A 35 0.03 -7.43 -0.15
N HIS A 36 -0.43 -8.46 -0.85
CA HIS A 36 0.44 -9.59 -1.16
C HIS A 36 1.59 -9.15 -2.07
N MET A 37 1.31 -8.28 -3.02
CA MET A 37 2.35 -7.80 -3.91
C MET A 37 3.40 -7.00 -3.15
N PHE A 38 2.96 -6.10 -2.28
CA PHE A 38 3.91 -5.32 -1.48
C PHE A 38 4.70 -6.23 -0.54
N ALA A 39 4.04 -7.22 0.04
CA ALA A 39 4.72 -8.14 0.94
C ALA A 39 5.85 -8.88 0.21
N THR A 40 5.59 -9.28 -1.02
CA THR A 40 6.60 -9.93 -1.81
C THR A 40 7.76 -8.99 -2.11
N ILE A 41 7.45 -7.74 -2.47
CA ILE A 41 8.49 -6.76 -2.78
C ILE A 41 9.36 -6.50 -1.56
N LYS A 42 8.75 -6.40 -0.38
CA LYS A 42 9.48 -6.11 0.84
C LYS A 42 10.00 -7.36 1.51
N GLN A 43 9.65 -8.53 0.98
CA GLN A 43 10.07 -9.80 1.56
C GLN A 43 9.56 -9.94 2.99
N LEU A 44 8.31 -9.56 3.19
CA LEU A 44 7.65 -9.64 4.48
C LEU A 44 6.41 -10.49 4.33
N ARG A 45 5.88 -10.94 5.47
CA ARG A 45 4.58 -11.59 5.45
C ARG A 45 3.50 -10.52 5.37
N PRO A 46 2.35 -10.85 4.78
CA PRO A 46 1.30 -9.83 4.63
C PRO A 46 0.88 -9.21 5.97
N ASP A 47 0.81 -10.01 7.04
CA ASP A 47 0.42 -9.45 8.32
C ASP A 47 1.49 -8.51 8.87
N GLN A 48 2.75 -8.81 8.61
CA GLN A 48 3.82 -7.93 9.04
C GLN A 48 3.82 -6.65 8.23
N LEU A 49 3.50 -6.77 6.95
CA LEU A 49 3.50 -5.59 6.09
C LEU A 49 2.49 -4.57 6.59
N VAL A 50 1.26 -5.02 6.91
CA VAL A 50 0.22 -4.09 7.32
C VAL A 50 0.48 -3.53 8.70
N GLU A 51 1.35 -4.18 9.48
CA GLU A 51 1.72 -3.62 10.78
C GLU A 51 2.75 -2.52 10.64
N LEU A 52 3.64 -2.66 9.67
CA LEU A 52 4.75 -1.72 9.50
C LEU A 52 4.43 -0.61 8.52
N PHE A 53 3.53 -0.86 7.60
CA PHE A 53 3.22 0.09 6.54
C PHE A 53 1.71 0.26 6.42
N SER A 54 1.32 1.33 5.75
CA SER A 54 -0.07 1.56 5.41
C SER A 54 -0.25 1.26 3.93
N VAL A 55 -1.32 0.55 3.61
CA VAL A 55 -1.66 0.25 2.21
C VAL A 55 -3.04 0.80 1.95
N TYR A 56 -3.17 1.59 0.91
CA TYR A 56 -4.47 2.18 0.60
C TYR A 56 -4.58 2.41 -0.90
N GLU A 57 -5.81 2.55 -1.33
CA GLU A 57 -6.10 2.78 -2.74
C GLU A 57 -5.85 4.24 -3.04
N GLN A 58 -5.13 4.50 -4.12
CA GLN A 58 -4.87 5.87 -4.53
C GLN A 58 -6.18 6.51 -4.96
N PRO A 59 -6.52 7.67 -4.40
CA PRO A 59 -7.78 8.31 -4.79
C PRO A 59 -7.70 8.73 -6.23
N THR A 60 -8.82 8.51 -6.94
CA THR A 60 -8.90 8.98 -8.30
C THR A 60 -9.35 10.42 -8.27
N ASP A 61 -8.89 11.19 -9.23
CA ASP A 61 -9.18 12.56 -9.28
C ASP A 61 -10.48 12.84 -9.78
N GLY A 62 -11.22 11.98 -10.06
CA GLY A 62 -12.54 12.24 -10.40
C GLY A 62 -12.71 13.09 -11.58
N LYS A 63 -12.02 13.33 -12.17
CA LYS A 63 -12.34 14.18 -13.14
C LYS A 63 -12.41 13.80 -14.00
#